data_fdcef0f407044901001f3ed7d4435584
#
_entry.id   fdcef0f407044901001f3ed7d4435584
#
_cell.length_a   1.000
_cell.length_b   1.000
_cell.length_c   1.000
_cell.angle_alpha   90.00
_cell.angle_beta   90.00
_cell.angle_gamma   90.00
#
_symmetry.space_group_name_H-M   'P 1'
#
loop_
_entity.id
_entity.type
_entity.pdbx_description
1 polymer ?
#
loop_
_entity_poly.entity_id
_entity_poly.type
_entity_poly.pdbx_seq_one_letter_code
_entity_poly.pdbx_strand_id
1 'polypeptide(L)'
;MKAVFKAVCILLLTITVAHAQSLAGKTLRVGSDITSPPYIYFNDAKQPAGFDADLMNALAMAGGFKLQFLDTRFESLILGIEADKFDVIASSMFVNPARAKQIDFIPYATAGLGFIVPAHGTFSPATATALCGKRVGIIKGAAYIDTIRKACAADGKSVDIHEFPTSAEGTQAVMSGNVDAQADDVAVLKVAVGKTGGRLKISTPEILYPVVLGLGVSKQHPEIKAALEAALAKIRANGVYDKLVRRYSMGVPTEAQYQAAIGAQ
;
A
#
# COMPACT_ATOMS: atom_id res chain seq x y z
N MET A 1 -47.42 41.38 48.47
CA MET A 1 -47.30 40.97 47.06
C MET A 1 -45.82 40.74 46.76
N LYS A 2 -45.33 39.53 46.65
CA LYS A 2 -43.94 39.17 46.39
C LYS A 2 -43.85 38.66 44.93
N ALA A 3 -43.19 39.42 44.04
CA ALA A 3 -42.97 39.03 42.70
C ALA A 3 -41.71 38.13 42.62
N VAL A 4 -41.88 36.88 42.15
CA VAL A 4 -40.78 35.93 41.92
C VAL A 4 -40.34 36.05 40.45
N PHE A 5 -39.13 36.59 40.24
CA PHE A 5 -38.49 36.64 38.95
C PHE A 5 -37.84 35.28 38.66
N LYS A 6 -38.42 34.51 37.72
CA LYS A 6 -37.79 33.30 37.18
C LYS A 6 -36.77 33.70 36.09
N ALA A 7 -35.49 33.59 36.41
CA ALA A 7 -34.44 33.71 35.43
C ALA A 7 -34.37 32.38 34.63
N VAL A 8 -34.65 32.43 33.32
CA VAL A 8 -34.46 31.34 32.39
C VAL A 8 -33.03 31.45 31.83
N CYS A 9 -32.14 30.61 32.33
CA CYS A 9 -30.81 30.45 31.71
C CYS A 9 -30.94 29.65 30.41
N ILE A 10 -30.87 30.31 29.28
CA ILE A 10 -30.73 29.67 27.96
C ILE A 10 -29.27 29.26 27.80
N LEU A 11 -29.02 27.95 27.94
CA LEU A 11 -27.70 27.35 27.68
C LEU A 11 -27.52 27.25 26.16
N LEU A 12 -26.78 28.21 25.54
CA LEU A 12 -26.38 28.15 24.17
C LEU A 12 -25.31 27.06 24.03
N LEU A 13 -25.74 25.86 23.58
CA LEU A 13 -24.81 24.84 23.07
C LEU A 13 -24.19 25.37 21.78
N THR A 14 -22.97 25.89 21.87
CA THR A 14 -22.14 26.13 20.70
C THR A 14 -21.66 24.78 20.14
N ILE A 15 -22.33 24.31 19.10
CA ILE A 15 -21.87 23.18 18.30
C ILE A 15 -20.63 23.68 17.53
N THR A 16 -19.46 23.36 18.03
CA THR A 16 -18.21 23.52 17.28
C THR A 16 -18.23 22.52 16.14
N VAL A 17 -18.69 22.93 14.96
CA VAL A 17 -18.46 22.20 13.72
C VAL A 17 -16.97 22.24 13.48
N ALA A 18 -16.27 21.11 13.74
CA ALA A 18 -14.90 20.94 13.34
C ALA A 18 -14.86 21.05 11.80
N HIS A 19 -14.47 22.23 11.30
CA HIS A 19 -14.20 22.41 9.89
C HIS A 19 -13.00 21.53 9.55
N ALA A 20 -13.24 20.41 8.88
CA ALA A 20 -12.14 19.68 8.22
C ALA A 20 -11.41 20.69 7.35
N GLN A 21 -10.16 20.98 7.68
CA GLN A 21 -9.36 22.00 7.00
C GLN A 21 -9.26 21.58 5.54
N SER A 22 -9.88 22.33 4.63
CA SER A 22 -9.91 22.03 3.21
C SER A 22 -8.49 22.07 2.65
N LEU A 23 -8.08 21.04 1.93
CA LEU A 23 -6.83 21.01 1.16
C LEU A 23 -6.98 21.70 -0.21
N ALA A 24 -8.14 22.31 -0.50
CA ALA A 24 -8.40 22.98 -1.78
C ALA A 24 -7.32 24.01 -2.12
N GLY A 25 -6.77 23.89 -3.33
CA GLY A 25 -5.69 24.74 -3.82
C GLY A 25 -4.29 24.41 -3.32
N LYS A 26 -4.14 23.58 -2.27
CA LYS A 26 -2.82 23.14 -1.77
C LYS A 26 -2.21 22.09 -2.70
N THR A 27 -0.89 21.95 -2.68
CA THR A 27 -0.17 20.85 -3.33
C THR A 27 0.23 19.84 -2.27
N LEU A 28 -0.22 18.59 -2.41
CA LEU A 28 0.25 17.45 -1.59
C LEU A 28 1.48 16.81 -2.25
N ARG A 29 2.50 16.61 -1.46
CA ARG A 29 3.69 15.85 -1.83
C ARG A 29 3.40 14.38 -1.60
N VAL A 30 3.56 13.56 -2.63
CA VAL A 30 3.25 12.12 -2.63
C VAL A 30 4.54 11.33 -2.69
N GLY A 31 4.93 10.68 -1.59
CA GLY A 31 6.07 9.77 -1.56
C GLY A 31 5.70 8.42 -2.17
N SER A 32 6.45 7.98 -3.17
CA SER A 32 6.20 6.72 -3.88
C SER A 32 7.49 6.10 -4.35
N ASP A 33 7.62 4.78 -4.29
CA ASP A 33 8.66 4.05 -5.03
C ASP A 33 8.12 3.77 -6.44
N ILE A 34 8.49 4.64 -7.41
CA ILE A 34 7.91 4.66 -8.75
C ILE A 34 8.55 3.56 -9.64
N THR A 35 8.69 2.34 -9.08
CA THR A 35 9.29 1.18 -9.77
C THR A 35 8.43 -0.08 -9.71
N SER A 36 7.18 0.02 -9.21
CA SER A 36 6.32 -1.12 -8.89
C SER A 36 5.04 -1.19 -9.74
N PRO A 37 5.12 -1.45 -11.08
CA PRO A 37 3.94 -1.68 -11.89
C PRO A 37 3.19 -2.95 -11.42
N PRO A 38 1.85 -2.98 -11.42
CA PRO A 38 0.94 -1.98 -12.00
C PRO A 38 0.51 -0.87 -11.03
N TYR A 39 1.05 -0.83 -9.80
CA TYR A 39 0.63 0.13 -8.77
C TYR A 39 1.15 1.54 -9.06
N ILE A 40 2.47 1.70 -9.16
CA ILE A 40 3.10 3.00 -9.40
C ILE A 40 4.39 2.81 -10.21
N TYR A 41 4.51 3.49 -11.34
CA TYR A 41 5.65 3.41 -12.23
C TYR A 41 5.72 4.65 -13.14
N PHE A 42 6.86 4.90 -13.76
CA PHE A 42 6.96 5.89 -14.82
C PHE A 42 6.52 5.31 -16.16
N ASN A 43 5.56 5.97 -16.82
CA ASN A 43 5.19 5.65 -18.20
C ASN A 43 6.24 6.18 -19.19
N ASP A 44 6.01 5.94 -20.50
CA ASP A 44 6.95 6.36 -21.57
C ASP A 44 7.15 7.89 -21.62
N ALA A 45 6.15 8.67 -21.16
CA ALA A 45 6.25 10.11 -21.03
C ALA A 45 6.92 10.56 -19.71
N LYS A 46 7.51 9.62 -18.95
CA LYS A 46 8.13 9.86 -17.65
C LYS A 46 7.17 10.51 -16.62
N GLN A 47 5.90 10.22 -16.74
CA GLN A 47 4.89 10.63 -15.77
C GLN A 47 4.52 9.46 -14.86
N PRO A 48 4.28 9.70 -13.56
CA PRO A 48 3.74 8.69 -12.66
C PRO A 48 2.43 8.11 -13.20
N ALA A 49 2.33 6.80 -13.26
CA ALA A 49 1.19 6.05 -13.78
C ALA A 49 0.96 4.79 -12.95
N GLY A 50 -0.20 4.16 -13.11
CA GLY A 50 -0.58 2.96 -12.37
C GLY A 50 -1.73 3.23 -11.41
N PHE A 51 -2.11 2.20 -10.66
CA PHE A 51 -3.28 2.26 -9.79
C PHE A 51 -3.18 3.37 -8.73
N ASP A 52 -2.03 3.47 -8.05
CA ASP A 52 -1.83 4.47 -6.99
C ASP A 52 -1.82 5.90 -7.56
N ALA A 53 -1.19 6.10 -8.74
CA ALA A 53 -1.20 7.39 -9.41
C ALA A 53 -2.62 7.79 -9.85
N ASP A 54 -3.37 6.88 -10.45
CA ASP A 54 -4.74 7.13 -10.89
C ASP A 54 -5.68 7.38 -9.69
N LEU A 55 -5.50 6.64 -8.59
CA LEU A 55 -6.23 6.85 -7.34
C LEU A 55 -5.96 8.25 -6.78
N MET A 56 -4.68 8.61 -6.62
CA MET A 56 -4.30 9.92 -6.10
C MET A 56 -4.81 11.07 -6.98
N ASN A 57 -4.77 10.93 -8.31
CA ASN A 57 -5.35 11.90 -9.23
C ASN A 57 -6.87 12.03 -9.06
N ALA A 58 -7.59 10.92 -8.88
CA ALA A 58 -9.03 10.96 -8.62
C ALA A 58 -9.35 11.64 -7.27
N LEU A 59 -8.55 11.36 -6.23
CA LEU A 59 -8.67 12.02 -4.92
C LEU A 59 -8.40 13.53 -5.03
N ALA A 60 -7.37 13.92 -5.77
CA ALA A 60 -7.01 15.33 -5.99
C ALA A 60 -8.14 16.09 -6.69
N MET A 61 -8.73 15.52 -7.74
CA MET A 61 -9.88 16.10 -8.42
C MET A 61 -11.09 16.27 -7.48
N ALA A 62 -11.40 15.24 -6.69
CA ALA A 62 -12.54 15.25 -5.76
C ALA A 62 -12.34 16.17 -4.56
N GLY A 63 -11.09 16.36 -4.10
CA GLY A 63 -10.68 17.17 -2.96
C GLY A 63 -10.27 18.59 -3.33
N GLY A 64 -10.06 18.89 -4.62
CA GLY A 64 -9.65 20.22 -5.12
C GLY A 64 -8.19 20.57 -4.81
N PHE A 65 -7.30 19.58 -4.58
CA PHE A 65 -5.87 19.78 -4.33
C PHE A 65 -5.01 19.34 -5.53
N LYS A 66 -3.75 19.71 -5.52
CA LYS A 66 -2.74 19.35 -6.53
C LYS A 66 -1.82 18.27 -5.99
N LEU A 67 -1.09 17.58 -6.87
CA LEU A 67 -0.13 16.53 -6.51
C LEU A 67 1.27 16.85 -7.01
N GLN A 68 2.26 16.49 -6.20
CA GLN A 68 3.66 16.41 -6.58
C GLN A 68 4.20 15.06 -6.15
N PHE A 69 4.46 14.15 -7.09
CA PHE A 69 5.07 12.85 -6.79
C PHE A 69 6.57 13.01 -6.56
N LEU A 70 7.05 12.34 -5.50
CA LEU A 70 8.46 12.29 -5.11
C LEU A 70 8.91 10.85 -5.13
N ASP A 71 9.79 10.49 -6.08
CA ASP A 71 10.35 9.14 -6.16
C ASP A 71 11.27 8.88 -4.97
N THR A 72 10.92 7.88 -4.19
CA THR A 72 11.58 7.54 -2.91
C THR A 72 11.61 6.03 -2.77
N ARG A 73 12.78 5.45 -2.45
CA ARG A 73 12.89 4.00 -2.25
C ARG A 73 11.94 3.52 -1.17
N PHE A 74 11.34 2.34 -1.38
CA PHE A 74 10.26 1.79 -0.54
C PHE A 74 10.64 1.74 0.94
N GLU A 75 11.85 1.28 1.28
CA GLU A 75 12.34 1.19 2.65
C GLU A 75 12.47 2.55 3.36
N SER A 76 12.51 3.65 2.61
CA SER A 76 12.66 5.01 3.14
C SER A 76 11.34 5.76 3.28
N LEU A 77 10.21 5.19 2.84
CA LEU A 77 8.92 5.91 2.79
C LEU A 77 8.41 6.29 4.17
N ILE A 78 8.44 5.39 5.15
CA ILE A 78 7.94 5.69 6.51
C ILE A 78 8.81 6.76 7.18
N LEU A 79 10.14 6.63 7.11
CA LEU A 79 11.03 7.65 7.65
C LEU A 79 10.86 9.01 6.95
N GLY A 80 10.55 8.98 5.65
CA GLY A 80 10.33 10.20 4.87
C GLY A 80 9.08 10.96 5.31
N ILE A 81 7.97 10.27 5.58
CA ILE A 81 6.73 10.92 6.03
C ILE A 81 6.84 11.38 7.49
N GLU A 82 7.53 10.64 8.36
CA GLU A 82 7.82 11.06 9.73
C GLU A 82 8.71 12.31 9.78
N ALA A 83 9.57 12.50 8.77
CA ALA A 83 10.43 13.67 8.61
C ALA A 83 9.82 14.79 7.74
N ASP A 84 8.51 14.77 7.50
CA ASP A 84 7.76 15.75 6.69
C ASP A 84 8.34 16.00 5.29
N LYS A 85 8.99 15.00 4.69
CA LYS A 85 9.49 15.10 3.30
C LYS A 85 8.36 15.07 2.29
N PHE A 86 7.27 14.40 2.62
CA PHE A 86 6.03 14.31 1.84
C PHE A 86 4.82 14.15 2.79
N ASP A 87 3.64 14.37 2.26
CA ASP A 87 2.39 14.50 3.01
C ASP A 87 1.57 13.21 3.02
N VAL A 88 1.79 12.36 2.00
CA VAL A 88 1.10 11.06 1.85
C VAL A 88 2.03 10.06 1.17
N ILE A 89 1.95 8.79 1.57
CA ILE A 89 2.57 7.66 0.89
C ILE A 89 1.52 6.99 0.00
N ALA A 90 1.80 6.88 -1.30
CA ALA A 90 1.01 6.10 -2.25
C ALA A 90 1.97 5.17 -3.02
N SER A 91 2.18 3.96 -2.52
CA SER A 91 3.21 3.03 -3.00
C SER A 91 2.88 1.59 -2.64
N SER A 92 1.62 1.16 -2.86
CA SER A 92 1.12 -0.19 -2.52
C SER A 92 1.55 -0.65 -1.12
N MET A 93 1.56 0.27 -0.15
CA MET A 93 2.08 -0.03 1.19
C MET A 93 1.12 -0.92 1.97
N PHE A 94 1.63 -2.08 2.44
CA PHE A 94 0.84 -3.00 3.26
C PHE A 94 0.61 -2.42 4.63
N VAL A 95 -0.66 -2.45 5.05
CA VAL A 95 -1.07 -2.15 6.42
C VAL A 95 -0.66 -3.32 7.31
N ASN A 96 0.06 -3.03 8.37
CA ASN A 96 0.37 -3.99 9.44
C ASN A 96 0.52 -3.26 10.79
N PRO A 97 0.45 -3.98 11.92
CA PRO A 97 0.47 -3.35 13.25
C PRO A 97 1.76 -2.55 13.55
N ALA A 98 2.90 -2.98 13.00
CA ALA A 98 4.18 -2.28 13.23
C ALA A 98 4.18 -0.90 12.55
N ARG A 99 3.73 -0.83 11.29
CA ARG A 99 3.60 0.42 10.53
C ARG A 99 2.47 1.31 11.10
N ALA A 100 1.34 0.71 11.49
CA ALA A 100 0.21 1.44 12.07
C ALA A 100 0.53 2.14 13.41
N LYS A 101 1.56 1.69 14.13
CA LYS A 101 2.10 2.41 15.28
C LYS A 101 2.79 3.72 14.89
N GLN A 102 3.41 3.77 13.73
CA GLN A 102 4.21 4.91 13.24
C GLN A 102 3.36 5.93 12.47
N ILE A 103 2.54 5.45 11.53
CA ILE A 103 1.72 6.28 10.64
C ILE A 103 0.25 5.82 10.66
N ASP A 104 -0.63 6.69 10.21
CA ASP A 104 -2.03 6.34 9.94
C ASP A 104 -2.19 5.81 8.52
N PHE A 105 -3.25 5.01 8.31
CA PHE A 105 -3.57 4.45 7.00
C PHE A 105 -5.01 4.79 6.57
N ILE A 106 -5.17 4.93 5.25
CA ILE A 106 -6.47 4.98 4.58
C ILE A 106 -6.53 3.76 3.66
N PRO A 107 -7.34 2.72 3.99
CA PRO A 107 -7.39 1.49 3.20
C PRO A 107 -8.02 1.73 1.83
N TYR A 108 -7.38 1.20 0.77
CA TYR A 108 -7.87 1.43 -0.59
C TYR A 108 -7.87 0.22 -1.52
N ALA A 109 -7.11 -0.84 -1.23
CA ALA A 109 -7.13 -2.07 -2.02
C ALA A 109 -6.70 -3.27 -1.19
N THR A 110 -6.84 -4.47 -1.75
CA THR A 110 -6.23 -5.69 -1.23
C THR A 110 -5.22 -6.24 -2.22
N ALA A 111 -4.20 -6.89 -1.68
CA ALA A 111 -3.10 -7.52 -2.40
C ALA A 111 -2.74 -8.87 -1.76
N GLY A 112 -1.69 -9.51 -2.23
CA GLY A 112 -1.19 -10.70 -1.57
C GLY A 112 0.04 -11.29 -2.23
N LEU A 113 0.73 -12.12 -1.45
CA LEU A 113 2.01 -12.71 -1.77
C LEU A 113 1.89 -13.78 -2.86
N GLY A 114 2.83 -13.78 -3.77
CA GLY A 114 3.10 -14.85 -4.71
C GLY A 114 4.59 -15.09 -4.91
N PHE A 115 4.91 -16.09 -5.70
CA PHE A 115 6.30 -16.41 -6.05
C PHE A 115 6.46 -16.60 -7.53
N ILE A 116 7.61 -16.15 -8.08
CA ILE A 116 8.06 -16.51 -9.43
C ILE A 116 9.34 -17.30 -9.36
N VAL A 117 9.46 -18.21 -10.30
CA VAL A 117 10.59 -19.12 -10.48
C VAL A 117 10.91 -19.30 -11.97
N PRO A 118 12.07 -19.87 -12.34
CA PRO A 118 12.36 -20.27 -13.72
C PRO A 118 11.27 -21.19 -14.28
N ALA A 119 10.77 -20.89 -15.49
CA ALA A 119 9.64 -21.61 -16.09
C ALA A 119 9.93 -23.10 -16.31
N HIS A 120 11.17 -23.44 -16.67
CA HIS A 120 11.61 -24.81 -16.97
C HIS A 120 12.25 -25.53 -15.76
N GLY A 121 12.29 -24.88 -14.58
CA GLY A 121 12.83 -25.50 -13.36
C GLY A 121 11.83 -26.49 -12.72
N THR A 122 12.36 -27.44 -11.96
CA THR A 122 11.56 -28.39 -11.15
C THR A 122 11.08 -27.78 -9.84
N PHE A 123 11.74 -26.72 -9.35
CA PHE A 123 11.35 -25.99 -8.15
C PHE A 123 10.11 -25.13 -8.43
N SER A 124 9.01 -25.42 -7.74
CA SER A 124 7.72 -24.73 -7.92
C SER A 124 7.02 -24.58 -6.57
N PRO A 125 7.48 -23.64 -5.71
CA PRO A 125 6.92 -23.45 -4.37
C PRO A 125 5.48 -22.94 -4.44
N ALA A 126 4.58 -23.61 -3.72
CA ALA A 126 3.17 -23.22 -3.59
C ALA A 126 2.87 -22.54 -2.25
N THR A 127 3.78 -22.61 -1.27
CA THR A 127 3.62 -22.07 0.09
C THR A 127 4.91 -21.39 0.54
N ALA A 128 4.83 -20.51 1.56
CA ALA A 128 6.01 -19.89 2.13
C ALA A 128 7.00 -20.90 2.73
N THR A 129 6.51 -21.99 3.32
CA THR A 129 7.37 -23.05 3.88
C THR A 129 8.17 -23.79 2.82
N ALA A 130 7.70 -23.84 1.56
CA ALA A 130 8.47 -24.41 0.45
C ALA A 130 9.70 -23.58 0.06
N LEU A 131 9.81 -22.34 0.55
CA LEU A 131 10.97 -21.45 0.35
C LEU A 131 12.09 -21.69 1.37
N CYS A 132 11.88 -22.51 2.40
CA CYS A 132 12.87 -22.75 3.45
C CYS A 132 14.11 -23.45 2.88
N GLY A 133 15.29 -22.93 3.23
CA GLY A 133 16.57 -23.38 2.70
C GLY A 133 16.86 -22.90 1.27
N LYS A 134 16.03 -22.01 0.70
CA LYS A 134 16.20 -21.43 -0.63
C LYS A 134 16.66 -19.98 -0.55
N ARG A 135 17.31 -19.51 -1.63
CA ARG A 135 17.64 -18.09 -1.85
C ARG A 135 16.40 -17.40 -2.42
N VAL A 136 15.88 -16.42 -1.72
CA VAL A 136 14.64 -15.73 -2.08
C VAL A 136 14.89 -14.25 -2.26
N GLY A 137 14.68 -13.75 -3.47
CA GLY A 137 14.73 -12.33 -3.77
C GLY A 137 13.44 -11.63 -3.31
N ILE A 138 13.57 -10.47 -2.68
CA ILE A 138 12.43 -9.66 -2.24
C ILE A 138 12.82 -8.18 -2.21
N ILE A 139 11.87 -7.28 -2.41
CA ILE A 139 12.14 -5.84 -2.31
C ILE A 139 12.47 -5.47 -0.86
N LYS A 140 13.50 -4.66 -0.67
CA LYS A 140 13.95 -4.22 0.65
C LYS A 140 12.85 -3.48 1.41
N GLY A 141 12.68 -3.85 2.69
CA GLY A 141 11.63 -3.28 3.54
C GLY A 141 10.23 -3.88 3.35
N ALA A 142 10.06 -4.90 2.49
CA ALA A 142 8.78 -5.57 2.31
C ALA A 142 8.34 -6.31 3.58
N ALA A 143 7.05 -6.18 3.94
CA ALA A 143 6.49 -6.85 5.11
C ALA A 143 6.48 -8.38 5.00
N TYR A 144 6.51 -8.92 3.78
CA TYR A 144 6.55 -10.37 3.54
C TYR A 144 7.86 -11.04 3.98
N ILE A 145 8.94 -10.29 4.17
CA ILE A 145 10.20 -10.82 4.70
C ILE A 145 9.94 -11.53 6.04
N ASP A 146 9.28 -10.85 6.97
CA ASP A 146 8.96 -11.41 8.27
C ASP A 146 7.96 -12.57 8.17
N THR A 147 7.01 -12.50 7.25
CA THR A 147 6.02 -13.56 7.00
C THR A 147 6.73 -14.86 6.58
N ILE A 148 7.65 -14.78 5.61
CA ILE A 148 8.39 -15.93 5.11
C ILE A 148 9.35 -16.46 6.19
N ARG A 149 10.08 -15.58 6.89
CA ARG A 149 10.97 -15.98 7.99
C ARG A 149 10.21 -16.72 9.10
N LYS A 150 9.06 -16.20 9.53
CA LYS A 150 8.20 -16.84 10.55
C LYS A 150 7.68 -18.20 10.09
N ALA A 151 7.25 -18.32 8.83
CA ALA A 151 6.79 -19.59 8.28
C ALA A 151 7.89 -20.66 8.30
N CYS A 152 9.14 -20.29 7.98
CA CYS A 152 10.26 -21.24 8.04
C CYS A 152 10.68 -21.56 9.49
N ALA A 153 10.69 -20.57 10.37
CA ALA A 153 11.06 -20.75 11.77
C ALA A 153 10.10 -21.69 12.53
N ALA A 154 8.82 -21.68 12.17
CA ALA A 154 7.81 -22.60 12.72
C ALA A 154 8.16 -24.09 12.47
N ASP A 155 8.87 -24.39 11.38
CA ASP A 155 9.34 -25.71 11.01
C ASP A 155 10.81 -25.98 11.45
N GLY A 156 11.39 -25.10 12.28
CA GLY A 156 12.80 -25.17 12.69
C GLY A 156 13.80 -24.93 11.56
N LYS A 157 13.39 -24.28 10.48
CA LYS A 157 14.19 -24.00 9.29
C LYS A 157 14.45 -22.50 9.14
N SER A 158 15.35 -22.15 8.22
CA SER A 158 15.61 -20.77 7.81
C SER A 158 15.38 -20.60 6.31
N VAL A 159 15.31 -19.36 5.86
CA VAL A 159 15.29 -18.94 4.45
C VAL A 159 16.43 -17.95 4.23
N ASP A 160 17.08 -18.01 3.06
CA ASP A 160 18.12 -17.07 2.67
C ASP A 160 17.49 -15.92 1.88
N ILE A 161 17.24 -14.78 2.57
CA ILE A 161 16.60 -13.60 1.98
C ILE A 161 17.65 -12.69 1.36
N HIS A 162 17.49 -12.41 0.06
CA HIS A 162 18.26 -11.43 -0.69
C HIS A 162 17.37 -10.21 -0.96
N GLU A 163 17.70 -9.10 -0.32
CA GLU A 163 16.94 -7.88 -0.45
C GLU A 163 17.44 -7.04 -1.64
N PHE A 164 16.52 -6.61 -2.51
CA PHE A 164 16.80 -5.80 -3.69
C PHE A 164 16.17 -4.41 -3.58
N PRO A 165 16.80 -3.35 -4.15
CA PRO A 165 16.22 -2.00 -4.18
C PRO A 165 14.88 -1.93 -4.93
N THR A 166 14.69 -2.77 -5.95
CA THR A 166 13.47 -2.81 -6.77
C THR A 166 13.01 -4.24 -7.02
N SER A 167 11.71 -4.42 -7.29
CA SER A 167 11.15 -5.71 -7.70
C SER A 167 11.77 -6.20 -9.03
N ALA A 168 12.08 -5.31 -9.95
CA ALA A 168 12.70 -5.65 -11.24
C ALA A 168 14.09 -6.27 -11.07
N GLU A 169 14.89 -5.81 -10.12
CA GLU A 169 16.19 -6.40 -9.79
C GLU A 169 16.05 -7.79 -9.18
N GLY A 170 15.04 -8.01 -8.32
CA GLY A 170 14.67 -9.35 -7.83
C GLY A 170 14.30 -10.30 -8.96
N THR A 171 13.51 -9.83 -9.93
CA THR A 171 13.15 -10.60 -11.14
C THR A 171 14.39 -10.96 -11.95
N GLN A 172 15.30 -10.01 -12.15
CA GLN A 172 16.55 -10.26 -12.85
C GLN A 172 17.44 -11.27 -12.13
N ALA A 173 17.46 -11.24 -10.80
CA ALA A 173 18.21 -12.19 -9.98
C ALA A 173 17.69 -13.63 -10.12
N VAL A 174 16.37 -13.82 -10.28
CA VAL A 174 15.80 -15.16 -10.62
C VAL A 174 16.26 -15.58 -12.03
N MET A 175 16.18 -14.69 -13.01
CA MET A 175 16.56 -15.01 -14.39
C MET A 175 18.04 -15.38 -14.53
N SER A 176 18.91 -14.79 -13.70
CA SER A 176 20.35 -15.08 -13.68
C SER A 176 20.74 -16.25 -12.76
N GLY A 177 19.80 -16.82 -12.00
CA GLY A 177 20.07 -17.90 -11.05
C GLY A 177 20.75 -17.46 -9.74
N ASN A 178 20.83 -16.15 -9.47
CA ASN A 178 21.37 -15.61 -8.22
C ASN A 178 20.46 -15.93 -7.03
N VAL A 179 19.16 -16.01 -7.27
CA VAL A 179 18.16 -16.49 -6.32
C VAL A 179 17.30 -17.57 -6.95
N ASP A 180 16.70 -18.43 -6.12
CA ASP A 180 15.92 -19.57 -6.56
C ASP A 180 14.45 -19.20 -6.85
N ALA A 181 13.96 -18.16 -6.20
CA ALA A 181 12.62 -17.58 -6.37
C ALA A 181 12.64 -16.07 -6.04
N GLN A 182 11.65 -15.34 -6.56
CA GLN A 182 11.28 -14.03 -6.03
C GLN A 182 9.93 -14.11 -5.35
N ALA A 183 9.80 -13.46 -4.20
CA ALA A 183 8.56 -13.26 -3.47
C ALA A 183 8.14 -11.80 -3.59
N ASP A 184 6.90 -11.54 -4.04
CA ASP A 184 6.37 -10.18 -4.19
C ASP A 184 4.83 -10.23 -4.26
N ASP A 185 4.19 -9.07 -4.40
CA ASP A 185 2.77 -9.00 -4.72
C ASP A 185 2.46 -9.65 -6.07
N VAL A 186 1.39 -10.46 -6.09
CA VAL A 186 1.00 -11.21 -7.30
C VAL A 186 0.76 -10.30 -8.52
N ALA A 187 0.23 -9.07 -8.32
CA ALA A 187 0.00 -8.16 -9.43
C ALA A 187 1.33 -7.66 -10.03
N VAL A 188 2.33 -7.37 -9.19
CA VAL A 188 3.69 -7.00 -9.61
C VAL A 188 4.34 -8.17 -10.36
N LEU A 189 4.24 -9.39 -9.81
CA LEU A 189 4.80 -10.60 -10.42
C LEU A 189 4.16 -10.93 -11.77
N LYS A 190 2.86 -10.73 -11.94
CA LYS A 190 2.18 -10.90 -13.24
C LYS A 190 2.76 -9.98 -14.31
N VAL A 191 2.99 -8.71 -13.97
CA VAL A 191 3.63 -7.74 -14.90
C VAL A 191 5.07 -8.17 -15.20
N ALA A 192 5.83 -8.57 -14.17
CA ALA A 192 7.21 -9.02 -14.34
C ALA A 192 7.30 -10.24 -15.28
N VAL A 193 6.51 -11.31 -15.01
CA VAL A 193 6.48 -12.53 -15.82
C VAL A 193 6.14 -12.21 -17.28
N GLY A 194 5.13 -11.35 -17.52
CA GLY A 194 4.74 -10.92 -18.87
C GLY A 194 5.87 -10.31 -19.70
N LYS A 195 6.87 -9.72 -19.03
CA LYS A 195 8.04 -9.11 -19.68
C LYS A 195 9.21 -10.08 -19.90
N THR A 196 9.13 -11.33 -19.42
CA THR A 196 10.26 -12.28 -19.46
C THR A 196 10.26 -13.19 -20.69
N GLY A 197 9.28 -13.09 -21.59
CA GLY A 197 9.18 -13.96 -22.77
C GLY A 197 9.07 -15.44 -22.41
N GLY A 198 8.36 -15.78 -21.34
CA GLY A 198 8.14 -17.17 -20.90
C GLY A 198 9.30 -17.78 -20.11
N ARG A 199 10.33 -17.02 -19.76
CA ARG A 199 11.47 -17.52 -18.97
C ARG A 199 11.14 -17.76 -17.50
N LEU A 200 10.16 -17.01 -16.95
CA LEU A 200 9.68 -17.16 -15.59
C LEU A 200 8.20 -17.53 -15.58
N LYS A 201 7.76 -18.15 -14.49
CA LYS A 201 6.35 -18.46 -14.21
C LYS A 201 6.00 -18.12 -12.77
N ILE A 202 4.72 -17.80 -12.53
CA ILE A 202 4.18 -17.75 -11.17
C ILE A 202 3.98 -19.19 -10.72
N SER A 203 4.50 -19.54 -9.53
CA SER A 203 4.42 -20.88 -8.98
C SER A 203 3.28 -21.06 -7.96
N THR A 204 2.81 -19.97 -7.36
CA THR A 204 1.70 -20.02 -6.40
C THR A 204 0.36 -20.19 -7.14
N PRO A 205 -0.44 -21.20 -6.80
CA PRO A 205 -1.76 -21.41 -7.43
C PRO A 205 -2.77 -20.34 -7.02
N GLU A 206 -2.62 -19.80 -5.83
CA GLU A 206 -3.50 -18.78 -5.22
C GLU A 206 -2.67 -17.65 -4.60
N ILE A 207 -3.35 -16.55 -4.28
CA ILE A 207 -2.77 -15.44 -3.51
C ILE A 207 -2.55 -15.91 -2.07
N LEU A 208 -1.30 -15.85 -1.62
CA LEU A 208 -0.95 -16.17 -0.24
C LEU A 208 -0.98 -14.93 0.63
N TYR A 209 -1.34 -15.10 1.91
CA TYR A 209 -1.31 -14.04 2.92
C TYR A 209 -1.95 -12.74 2.42
N PRO A 210 -3.28 -12.72 2.18
CA PRO A 210 -3.98 -11.51 1.74
C PRO A 210 -3.71 -10.35 2.70
N VAL A 211 -3.44 -9.16 2.15
CA VAL A 211 -3.13 -7.95 2.89
C VAL A 211 -3.98 -6.78 2.43
N VAL A 212 -4.12 -5.78 3.28
CA VAL A 212 -4.74 -4.49 2.95
C VAL A 212 -3.65 -3.52 2.53
N LEU A 213 -3.86 -2.81 1.42
CA LEU A 213 -3.05 -1.67 0.99
C LEU A 213 -3.67 -0.39 1.54
N GLY A 214 -2.83 0.50 2.05
CA GLY A 214 -3.24 1.79 2.60
C GLY A 214 -2.40 2.95 2.09
N LEU A 215 -3.05 4.10 1.85
CA LEU A 215 -2.32 5.36 1.78
C LEU A 215 -1.80 5.67 3.18
N GLY A 216 -0.50 5.93 3.30
CA GLY A 216 0.12 6.27 4.57
C GLY A 216 0.07 7.79 4.82
N VAL A 217 -0.29 8.21 6.02
CA VAL A 217 -0.36 9.62 6.41
C VAL A 217 0.30 9.80 7.78
N SER A 218 1.00 10.92 7.98
CA SER A 218 1.59 11.23 9.29
C SER A 218 0.49 11.39 10.36
N LYS A 219 0.71 10.82 11.53
CA LYS A 219 -0.17 11.02 12.71
C LYS A 219 -0.18 12.47 13.20
N GLN A 220 0.81 13.27 12.79
CA GLN A 220 0.90 14.69 13.13
C GLN A 220 -0.01 15.56 12.23
N HIS A 221 -0.51 15.01 11.12
CA HIS A 221 -1.33 15.71 10.12
C HIS A 221 -2.72 15.06 9.95
N PRO A 222 -3.55 14.98 11.01
CA PRO A 222 -4.88 14.34 10.94
C PRO A 222 -5.82 15.04 9.94
N GLU A 223 -5.59 16.33 9.65
CA GLU A 223 -6.34 17.10 8.64
C GLU A 223 -6.11 16.58 7.22
N ILE A 224 -4.90 16.08 6.90
CA ILE A 224 -4.59 15.46 5.60
C ILE A 224 -5.36 14.15 5.47
N LYS A 225 -5.31 13.30 6.51
CA LYS A 225 -6.08 12.06 6.56
C LYS A 225 -7.57 12.31 6.34
N ALA A 226 -8.17 13.21 7.11
CA ALA A 226 -9.60 13.54 7.02
C ALA A 226 -9.99 14.04 5.62
N ALA A 227 -9.16 14.86 4.99
CA ALA A 227 -9.41 15.38 3.64
C ALA A 227 -9.31 14.27 2.56
N LEU A 228 -8.34 13.37 2.67
CA LEU A 228 -8.20 12.23 1.76
C LEU A 228 -9.35 11.21 1.95
N GLU A 229 -9.78 10.94 3.18
CA GLU A 229 -10.94 10.09 3.47
C GLU A 229 -12.23 10.68 2.89
N ALA A 230 -12.44 12.00 3.04
CA ALA A 230 -13.57 12.70 2.44
C ALA A 230 -13.54 12.64 0.90
N ALA A 231 -12.37 12.79 0.29
CA ALA A 231 -12.19 12.65 -1.15
C ALA A 231 -12.46 11.21 -1.61
N LEU A 232 -11.97 10.20 -0.86
CA LEU A 232 -12.21 8.79 -1.14
C LEU A 232 -13.70 8.45 -1.06
N ALA A 233 -14.41 8.97 -0.06
CA ALA A 233 -15.86 8.79 0.05
C ALA A 233 -16.60 9.37 -1.17
N LYS A 234 -16.19 10.55 -1.67
CA LYS A 234 -16.77 11.16 -2.89
C LYS A 234 -16.55 10.29 -4.13
N ILE A 235 -15.32 9.79 -4.36
CA ILE A 235 -15.04 8.96 -5.54
C ILE A 235 -15.66 7.55 -5.44
N ARG A 236 -15.91 7.05 -4.23
CA ARG A 236 -16.72 5.84 -4.01
C ARG A 236 -18.19 6.10 -4.37
N ALA A 237 -18.78 7.18 -3.86
CA ALA A 237 -20.18 7.51 -4.10
C ALA A 237 -20.52 7.77 -5.58
N ASN A 238 -19.59 8.32 -6.38
CA ASN A 238 -19.79 8.60 -7.80
C ASN A 238 -19.27 7.49 -8.74
N GLY A 239 -18.82 6.35 -8.21
CA GLY A 239 -18.39 5.17 -8.96
C GLY A 239 -17.03 5.27 -9.65
N VAL A 240 -16.28 6.35 -9.44
CA VAL A 240 -14.89 6.50 -9.98
C VAL A 240 -13.97 5.46 -9.34
N TYR A 241 -14.06 5.26 -8.03
CA TYR A 241 -13.27 4.25 -7.31
C TYR A 241 -13.53 2.84 -7.86
N ASP A 242 -14.78 2.45 -8.10
CA ASP A 242 -15.13 1.13 -8.63
C ASP A 242 -14.58 0.92 -10.05
N LYS A 243 -14.54 1.98 -10.87
CA LYS A 243 -13.93 1.90 -12.20
C LYS A 243 -12.42 1.64 -12.11
N LEU A 244 -11.72 2.30 -11.18
CA LEU A 244 -10.29 2.09 -10.93
C LEU A 244 -10.03 0.66 -10.46
N VAL A 245 -10.74 0.20 -9.44
CA VAL A 245 -10.61 -1.16 -8.90
C VAL A 245 -10.80 -2.22 -10.00
N ARG A 246 -11.84 -2.08 -10.83
CA ARG A 246 -12.06 -2.99 -11.96
C ARG A 246 -10.97 -2.91 -13.02
N ARG A 247 -10.53 -1.69 -13.39
CA ARG A 247 -9.47 -1.49 -14.41
C ARG A 247 -8.18 -2.22 -14.04
N TYR A 248 -7.81 -2.19 -12.77
CA TYR A 248 -6.57 -2.79 -12.28
C TYR A 248 -6.77 -4.18 -11.66
N SER A 249 -8.00 -4.72 -11.69
CA SER A 249 -8.35 -6.02 -11.08
C SER A 249 -7.97 -6.11 -9.60
N MET A 250 -8.13 -5.03 -8.85
CA MET A 250 -7.85 -4.97 -7.42
C MET A 250 -9.04 -5.43 -6.59
N GLY A 251 -8.78 -5.99 -5.40
CA GLY A 251 -9.81 -6.26 -4.41
C GLY A 251 -10.12 -5.02 -3.58
N VAL A 252 -11.32 -4.97 -3.04
CA VAL A 252 -11.77 -3.91 -2.10
C VAL A 252 -11.66 -4.43 -0.68
N PRO A 253 -10.91 -3.76 0.22
CA PRO A 253 -10.81 -4.18 1.60
C PRO A 253 -12.13 -3.95 2.34
N THR A 254 -12.49 -4.90 3.21
CA THR A 254 -13.55 -4.70 4.19
C THR A 254 -13.01 -3.99 5.43
N GLU A 255 -13.90 -3.37 6.21
CA GLU A 255 -13.51 -2.77 7.49
C GLU A 255 -12.89 -3.81 8.44
N ALA A 256 -13.46 -5.02 8.51
CA ALA A 256 -12.93 -6.10 9.34
C ALA A 256 -11.49 -6.49 8.94
N GLN A 257 -11.18 -6.55 7.65
CA GLN A 257 -9.83 -6.81 7.16
C GLN A 257 -8.87 -5.68 7.56
N TYR A 258 -9.32 -4.43 7.48
CA TYR A 258 -8.50 -3.28 7.87
C TYR A 258 -8.23 -3.28 9.38
N GLN A 259 -9.26 -3.49 10.22
CA GLN A 259 -9.10 -3.54 11.67
C GLN A 259 -8.14 -4.68 12.09
N ALA A 260 -8.28 -5.85 11.48
CA ALA A 260 -7.34 -6.95 11.70
C ALA A 260 -5.89 -6.57 11.27
N ALA A 261 -5.74 -5.86 10.14
CA ALA A 261 -4.44 -5.46 9.62
C ALA A 261 -3.71 -4.44 10.52
N ILE A 262 -4.43 -3.51 11.16
CA ILE A 262 -3.82 -2.57 12.12
C ILE A 262 -3.61 -3.17 13.52
N GLY A 263 -4.11 -4.39 13.77
CA GLY A 263 -4.03 -5.06 15.06
C GLY A 263 -5.04 -4.55 16.10
N ALA A 264 -6.11 -3.90 15.66
CA ALA A 264 -7.25 -3.58 16.52
C ALA A 264 -8.09 -4.86 16.72
N GLN A 265 -8.15 -5.31 17.98
CA GLN A 265 -9.04 -6.41 18.43
C GLN A 265 -10.23 -5.86 19.17
#